data_3336af7469a35c55b4aef00dfb29a66a
#
_entry.id   3336af7469a35c55b4aef00dfb29a66a
#
_cell.length_a   1.000
_cell.length_b   1.000
_cell.length_c   1.000
_cell.angle_alpha   90.00
_cell.angle_beta   90.00
_cell.angle_gamma   90.00
#
_symmetry.space_group_name_H-M   'P 1'
#
loop_
_entity.id
_entity.type
_entity.pdbx_description
1 polymer ?
#
loop_
_entity_poly.entity_id
_entity_poly.type
_entity_poly.pdbx_seq_one_letter_code
_entity_poly.pdbx_strand_id
1 'polypeptide(L)'
;SRIGLIATATTSYNEPYHIARKFASLDYLSKGRAAWNLVTSVVSDEAWNFGREAHIDHAERYRRAEEFHDVVKGLWDSWEDDAFLRDKASGRYFDPAKLHVLDHKGEFFSVRGPLNVARPPQGHPVLVQAGASEAGKALAARVAEVIFAMAESIPSAQTFYADVKQRAAALGRDPDGIKILPGI
;
A
#
# COMPACT_ATOMS: atom_id res chain seq x y z
N SER A 1 24.07 0.60 -3.10
CA SER A 1 23.11 0.04 -4.08
C SER A 1 22.13 1.13 -4.51
N ARG A 2 21.69 1.08 -5.78
CA ARG A 2 20.69 2.01 -6.35
C ARG A 2 19.38 1.29 -6.70
N ILE A 3 19.30 0.00 -6.44
CA ILE A 3 18.12 -0.83 -6.76
C ILE A 3 16.96 -0.51 -5.82
N GLY A 4 15.74 -0.48 -6.33
CA GLY A 4 14.52 -0.45 -5.54
C GLY A 4 14.28 -1.80 -4.85
N LEU A 5 13.58 -1.76 -3.73
CA LEU A 5 13.30 -2.93 -2.91
C LEU A 5 11.79 -3.07 -2.74
N ILE A 6 11.24 -4.21 -3.16
CA ILE A 6 9.83 -4.53 -3.00
C ILE A 6 9.68 -5.59 -1.90
N ALA A 7 8.97 -5.25 -0.84
CA ALA A 7 8.67 -6.19 0.23
C ALA A 7 7.19 -6.57 0.20
N THR A 8 6.88 -7.86 0.29
CA THR A 8 5.50 -8.35 0.36
C THR A 8 4.99 -8.31 1.79
N ALA A 9 3.80 -7.74 1.97
CA ALA A 9 3.08 -7.80 3.24
C ALA A 9 1.57 -7.91 2.98
N THR A 10 0.95 -8.91 3.61
CA THR A 10 -0.48 -9.18 3.48
C THR A 10 -1.33 -8.21 4.30
N THR A 11 -2.48 -7.85 3.77
CA THR A 11 -3.50 -7.09 4.50
C THR A 11 -4.39 -7.98 5.36
N SER A 12 -4.43 -9.29 5.10
CA SER A 12 -5.31 -10.24 5.79
C SER A 12 -4.92 -10.47 7.26
N TYR A 13 -3.62 -10.54 7.53
CA TYR A 13 -3.09 -10.93 8.85
C TYR A 13 -2.11 -9.91 9.44
N ASN A 14 -2.24 -8.65 9.05
CA ASN A 14 -1.47 -7.54 9.61
C ASN A 14 -2.41 -6.43 10.09
N GLU A 15 -1.83 -5.50 10.85
CA GLU A 15 -2.48 -4.25 11.25
C GLU A 15 -1.94 -3.08 10.42
N PRO A 16 -2.82 -2.17 9.92
CA PRO A 16 -2.39 -1.09 9.02
C PRO A 16 -1.38 -0.14 9.67
N TYR A 17 -1.51 0.14 10.98
CA TYR A 17 -0.55 0.97 11.70
C TYR A 17 0.86 0.37 11.68
N HIS A 18 0.99 -0.95 11.85
CA HIS A 18 2.27 -1.63 11.80
C HIS A 18 2.88 -1.59 10.40
N ILE A 19 2.06 -1.81 9.36
CA ILE A 19 2.52 -1.76 7.96
C ILE A 19 2.95 -0.33 7.59
N ALA A 20 2.14 0.67 7.90
CA ALA A 20 2.50 2.06 7.65
C ALA A 20 3.85 2.42 8.28
N ARG A 21 4.05 2.05 9.54
CA ARG A 21 5.30 2.31 10.28
C ARG A 21 6.50 1.57 9.70
N LYS A 22 6.34 0.27 9.36
CA LYS A 22 7.42 -0.54 8.80
C LYS A 22 7.88 0.02 7.45
N PHE A 23 6.95 0.30 6.53
CA PHE A 23 7.30 0.79 5.21
C PHE A 23 7.83 2.22 5.22
N ALA A 24 7.32 3.10 6.08
CA ALA A 24 7.92 4.41 6.29
C ALA A 24 9.38 4.31 6.77
N SER A 25 9.65 3.43 7.74
CA SER A 25 11.01 3.19 8.24
C SER A 25 11.92 2.59 7.16
N LEU A 26 11.43 1.62 6.38
CA LEU A 26 12.18 1.03 5.26
C LEU A 26 12.49 2.08 4.20
N ASP A 27 11.56 3.00 3.94
CA ASP A 27 11.77 4.07 2.97
C ASP A 27 12.88 5.03 3.42
N TYR A 28 12.92 5.39 4.70
CA TYR A 28 14.03 6.14 5.26
C TYR A 28 15.37 5.41 5.15
N LEU A 29 15.43 4.15 5.57
CA LEU A 29 16.64 3.33 5.54
C LEU A 29 17.15 3.12 4.11
N SER A 30 16.24 2.97 3.17
CA SER A 30 16.58 2.79 1.75
C SER A 30 16.81 4.10 1.00
N LYS A 31 16.56 5.26 1.61
CA LYS A 31 16.64 6.58 0.98
C LYS A 31 15.68 6.70 -0.22
N GLY A 32 14.40 6.44 0.03
CA GLY A 32 13.35 6.57 -0.97
C GLY A 32 13.34 5.46 -2.04
N ARG A 33 13.61 4.19 -1.64
CA ARG A 33 13.64 3.06 -2.57
C ARG A 33 12.76 1.88 -2.14
N ALA A 34 11.95 2.05 -1.09
CA ALA A 34 11.04 1.02 -0.62
C ALA A 34 9.77 0.96 -1.46
N ALA A 35 9.26 -0.24 -1.66
CA ALA A 35 7.97 -0.50 -2.25
C ALA A 35 7.23 -1.59 -1.47
N TRP A 36 5.91 -1.49 -1.39
CA TRP A 36 5.05 -2.46 -0.75
C TRP A 36 4.26 -3.26 -1.78
N ASN A 37 4.54 -4.57 -1.87
CA ASN A 37 3.67 -5.50 -2.58
C ASN A 37 2.50 -5.84 -1.66
N LEU A 38 1.37 -5.18 -1.91
CA LEU A 38 0.12 -5.37 -1.20
C LEU A 38 -0.56 -6.64 -1.69
N VAL A 39 -0.70 -7.63 -0.81
CA VAL A 39 -1.37 -8.89 -1.12
C VAL A 39 -2.47 -9.18 -0.10
N THR A 40 -3.41 -10.05 -0.48
CA THR A 40 -4.55 -10.45 0.36
C THR A 40 -4.42 -11.87 0.90
N SER A 41 -3.25 -12.51 0.75
CA SER A 41 -3.02 -13.94 0.99
C SER A 41 -3.87 -14.85 0.08
N VAL A 42 -3.33 -15.98 -0.29
CA VAL A 42 -4.00 -16.94 -1.20
C VAL A 42 -4.08 -18.33 -0.57
N VAL A 43 -3.06 -18.68 0.25
CA VAL A 43 -2.94 -19.99 0.86
C VAL A 43 -3.86 -20.07 2.08
N SER A 44 -4.83 -20.97 2.06
CA SER A 44 -5.82 -21.13 3.14
C SER A 44 -5.19 -21.50 4.48
N ASP A 45 -4.13 -22.32 4.47
CA ASP A 45 -3.45 -22.79 5.67
C ASP A 45 -2.70 -21.69 6.41
N GLU A 46 -2.46 -20.54 5.76
CA GLU A 46 -1.87 -19.37 6.42
C GLU A 46 -2.70 -18.92 7.63
N ALA A 47 -4.02 -19.08 7.56
CA ALA A 47 -4.96 -18.71 8.62
C ALA A 47 -4.62 -19.38 9.98
N TRP A 48 -4.14 -20.61 9.96
CA TRP A 48 -3.80 -21.36 11.18
C TRP A 48 -2.65 -20.74 11.98
N ASN A 49 -1.72 -20.07 11.29
CA ASN A 49 -0.61 -19.36 11.94
C ASN A 49 -1.05 -18.07 12.65
N PHE A 50 -2.31 -17.65 12.44
CA PHE A 50 -2.90 -16.45 13.03
C PHE A 50 -4.11 -16.76 13.91
N GLY A 51 -4.21 -18.00 14.42
CA GLY A 51 -5.25 -18.44 15.36
C GLY A 51 -6.66 -18.52 14.75
N ARG A 52 -6.77 -18.71 13.45
CA ARG A 52 -8.03 -18.85 12.74
C ARG A 52 -8.19 -20.27 12.22
N GLU A 53 -9.37 -20.83 12.33
CA GLU A 53 -9.71 -22.17 11.81
C GLU A 53 -9.87 -22.18 10.28
N ALA A 54 -10.26 -21.05 9.71
CA ALA A 54 -10.48 -20.87 8.27
C ALA A 54 -9.94 -19.55 7.76
N HIS A 55 -9.62 -19.52 6.47
CA HIS A 55 -9.21 -18.30 5.79
C HIS A 55 -10.39 -17.32 5.66
N ILE A 56 -10.07 -16.02 5.64
CA ILE A 56 -11.06 -14.97 5.39
C ILE A 56 -11.64 -15.15 3.98
N ASP A 57 -12.94 -14.96 3.81
CA ASP A 57 -13.59 -15.01 2.50
C ASP A 57 -12.94 -14.10 1.47
N HIS A 58 -12.92 -14.52 0.21
CA HIS A 58 -12.24 -13.81 -0.87
C HIS A 58 -12.75 -12.37 -1.03
N ALA A 59 -14.06 -12.15 -1.02
CA ALA A 59 -14.63 -10.82 -1.19
C ALA A 59 -14.34 -9.93 0.02
N GLU A 60 -14.42 -10.49 1.22
CA GLU A 60 -14.09 -9.79 2.46
C GLU A 60 -12.61 -9.37 2.51
N ARG A 61 -11.70 -10.24 2.06
CA ARG A 61 -10.27 -9.91 1.99
C ARG A 61 -9.99 -8.70 1.12
N TYR A 62 -10.70 -8.54 0.01
CA TYR A 62 -10.51 -7.40 -0.88
C TYR A 62 -11.13 -6.12 -0.31
N ARG A 63 -12.33 -6.17 0.29
CA ARG A 63 -12.88 -5.00 1.00
C ARG A 63 -11.96 -4.55 2.13
N ARG A 64 -11.48 -5.51 2.92
CA ARG A 64 -10.49 -5.25 3.98
C ARG A 64 -9.19 -4.64 3.43
N ALA A 65 -8.70 -5.12 2.29
CA ALA A 65 -7.48 -4.61 1.65
C ALA A 65 -7.63 -3.16 1.16
N GLU A 66 -8.79 -2.80 0.64
CA GLU A 66 -9.09 -1.43 0.24
C GLU A 66 -9.06 -0.47 1.44
N GLU A 67 -9.76 -0.81 2.51
CA GLU A 67 -9.76 0.00 3.73
C GLU A 67 -8.38 0.03 4.39
N PHE A 68 -7.68 -1.11 4.41
CA PHE A 68 -6.30 -1.20 4.91
C PHE A 68 -5.37 -0.24 4.18
N HIS A 69 -5.44 -0.22 2.85
CA HIS A 69 -4.66 0.70 2.02
C HIS A 69 -4.96 2.16 2.38
N ASP A 70 -6.23 2.53 2.49
CA ASP A 70 -6.64 3.90 2.79
C ASP A 70 -6.14 4.36 4.17
N VAL A 71 -6.18 3.48 5.16
CA VAL A 71 -5.61 3.74 6.49
C VAL A 71 -4.09 3.91 6.43
N VAL A 72 -3.38 3.03 5.73
CA VAL A 72 -1.91 3.12 5.59
C VAL A 72 -1.51 4.41 4.89
N LYS A 73 -2.18 4.75 3.80
CA LYS A 73 -1.94 5.99 3.06
C LYS A 73 -2.18 7.22 3.92
N GLY A 74 -3.32 7.28 4.62
CA GLY A 74 -3.63 8.37 5.52
C GLY A 74 -2.65 8.51 6.69
N LEU A 75 -2.09 7.40 7.18
CA LEU A 75 -1.05 7.43 8.19
C LEU A 75 0.27 7.99 7.66
N TRP A 76 0.64 7.71 6.40
CA TRP A 76 1.82 8.33 5.78
C TRP A 76 1.66 9.82 5.56
N ASP A 77 0.43 10.31 5.45
CA ASP A 77 0.08 11.74 5.36
C ASP A 77 -0.09 12.43 6.73
N SER A 78 0.23 11.75 7.84
CA SER A 78 0.15 12.36 9.19
C SER A 78 1.05 13.57 9.37
N TRP A 79 2.12 13.69 8.62
CA TRP A 79 3.10 14.77 8.71
C TRP A 79 3.36 15.37 7.34
N GLU A 80 3.46 16.69 7.27
CA GLU A 80 3.96 17.38 6.09
C GLU A 80 5.48 17.21 5.97
N ASP A 81 6.03 17.40 4.76
CA ASP A 81 7.44 17.15 4.47
C ASP A 81 8.40 17.93 5.39
N ASP A 82 8.03 19.17 5.74
CA ASP A 82 8.81 20.10 6.56
C ASP A 82 8.27 20.26 8.00
N ALA A 83 7.46 19.31 8.47
CA ALA A 83 6.87 19.35 9.82
C ALA A 83 7.90 19.33 10.94
N PHE A 84 9.05 18.63 10.75
CA PHE A 84 10.06 18.45 11.77
C PHE A 84 11.16 19.53 11.73
N LEU A 85 11.01 20.56 12.54
CA LEU A 85 11.93 21.71 12.64
C LEU A 85 13.26 21.33 13.27
N ARG A 86 13.25 20.46 14.29
CA ARG A 86 14.42 20.04 15.09
C ARG A 86 15.27 21.24 15.57
N ASP A 87 14.61 22.37 15.85
CA ASP A 87 15.27 23.61 16.25
C ASP A 87 15.70 23.53 17.72
N LYS A 88 16.99 23.41 17.92
CA LYS A 88 17.59 23.33 19.24
C LYS A 88 17.59 24.68 19.99
N ALA A 89 17.58 25.80 19.29
CA ALA A 89 17.62 27.11 19.90
C ALA A 89 16.27 27.46 20.56
N SER A 90 15.17 27.22 19.89
CA SER A 90 13.81 27.44 20.40
C SER A 90 13.24 26.25 21.19
N GLY A 91 13.87 25.07 21.12
CA GLY A 91 13.35 23.82 21.67
C GLY A 91 12.19 23.24 20.88
N ARG A 92 11.82 23.82 19.73
CA ARG A 92 10.72 23.32 18.88
C ARG A 92 11.19 22.13 18.06
N TYR A 93 10.58 20.96 18.32
CA TYR A 93 10.91 19.75 17.59
C TYR A 93 10.13 19.63 16.27
N PHE A 94 8.85 19.96 16.29
CA PHE A 94 7.98 19.96 15.10
C PHE A 94 7.01 21.15 15.12
N ASP A 95 6.37 21.41 13.98
CA ASP A 95 5.27 22.37 13.85
C ASP A 95 3.92 21.67 14.04
N PRO A 96 3.17 21.96 15.11
CA PRO A 96 1.87 21.35 15.35
C PRO A 96 0.83 21.59 14.24
N ALA A 97 0.95 22.69 13.48
CA ALA A 97 0.04 22.98 12.37
C ALA A 97 0.23 22.03 11.17
N LYS A 98 1.37 21.30 11.13
CA LYS A 98 1.75 20.35 10.09
C LYS A 98 1.59 18.89 10.51
N LEU A 99 0.86 18.65 11.58
CA LEU A 99 0.47 17.34 12.07
C LEU A 99 -1.01 17.10 11.79
N HIS A 100 -1.33 16.02 11.09
CA HIS A 100 -2.68 15.62 10.74
C HIS A 100 -3.03 14.29 11.42
N VAL A 101 -4.06 14.30 12.26
CA VAL A 101 -4.59 13.08 12.90
C VAL A 101 -5.56 12.43 11.94
N LEU A 102 -5.36 11.14 11.64
CA LEU A 102 -6.18 10.41 10.67
C LEU A 102 -7.62 10.20 11.14
N ASP A 103 -7.81 9.79 12.38
CA ASP A 103 -9.11 9.53 13.03
C ASP A 103 -10.05 8.61 12.21
N HIS A 104 -9.46 7.60 11.54
CA HIS A 104 -10.20 6.66 10.71
C HIS A 104 -11.14 5.78 11.53
N LYS A 105 -12.38 5.64 11.04
CA LYS A 105 -13.37 4.67 11.53
C LYS A 105 -14.07 4.05 10.35
N GLY A 106 -13.86 2.76 10.12
CA GLY A 106 -14.40 2.03 8.99
C GLY A 106 -15.00 0.68 9.38
N GLU A 107 -15.23 -0.16 8.39
CA GLU A 107 -15.81 -1.50 8.57
C GLU A 107 -14.86 -2.43 9.33
N PHE A 108 -13.56 -2.37 9.00
CA PHE A 108 -12.54 -3.30 9.51
C PHE A 108 -11.59 -2.67 10.52
N PHE A 109 -11.41 -1.36 10.46
CA PHE A 109 -10.38 -0.69 11.25
C PHE A 109 -10.89 0.57 11.95
N SER A 110 -10.34 0.80 13.13
CA SER A 110 -10.47 2.07 13.84
C SER A 110 -9.07 2.52 14.26
N VAL A 111 -8.54 3.54 13.58
CA VAL A 111 -7.14 3.98 13.74
C VAL A 111 -7.07 5.48 13.88
N ARG A 112 -6.69 5.93 15.07
CA ARG A 112 -6.60 7.36 15.34
C ARG A 112 -5.41 8.03 14.62
N GLY A 113 -4.25 7.39 14.63
CA GLY A 113 -3.00 8.08 14.28
C GLY A 113 -2.58 9.11 15.36
N PRO A 114 -1.66 10.01 15.07
CA PRO A 114 -0.84 10.06 13.86
C PRO A 114 0.18 8.92 13.81
N LEU A 115 0.81 8.71 12.64
CA LEU A 115 1.96 7.83 12.56
C LEU A 115 3.12 8.42 13.38
N ASN A 116 3.83 7.58 14.13
CA ASN A 116 4.96 8.02 14.98
C ASN A 116 6.31 8.02 14.24
N VAL A 117 6.29 8.06 12.93
CA VAL A 117 7.45 8.18 12.03
C VAL A 117 7.17 9.35 11.11
N ALA A 118 8.18 10.16 10.80
CA ALA A 118 8.06 11.27 9.87
C ALA A 118 7.59 10.79 8.48
N ARG A 119 7.08 11.71 7.66
CA ARG A 119 6.63 11.40 6.30
C ARG A 119 7.74 10.70 5.51
N PRO A 120 7.45 9.56 4.85
CA PRO A 120 8.46 8.84 4.06
C PRO A 120 9.12 9.74 3.00
N PRO A 121 10.40 9.53 2.67
CA PRO A 121 11.10 10.30 1.62
C PRO A 121 10.40 10.31 0.26
N GLN A 122 9.65 9.26 -0.07
CA GLN A 122 8.82 9.20 -1.29
C GLN A 122 7.42 9.81 -1.08
N GLY A 123 7.10 10.34 0.10
CA GLY A 123 5.73 10.65 0.49
C GLY A 123 4.93 9.38 0.77
N HIS A 124 4.72 8.58 -0.25
CA HIS A 124 4.16 7.24 -0.16
C HIS A 124 5.14 6.24 -0.79
N PRO A 125 5.58 5.18 -0.07
CA PRO A 125 6.29 4.05 -0.68
C PRO A 125 5.52 3.47 -1.85
N VAL A 126 6.21 3.13 -2.94
CA VAL A 126 5.58 2.62 -4.17
C VAL A 126 4.69 1.42 -3.88
N LEU A 127 3.48 1.43 -4.43
CA LEU A 127 2.52 0.35 -4.26
C LEU A 127 2.59 -0.63 -5.44
N VAL A 128 2.84 -1.89 -5.10
CA VAL A 128 2.90 -3.01 -6.03
C VAL A 128 1.74 -3.96 -5.75
N GLN A 129 1.19 -4.57 -6.79
CA GLN A 129 0.09 -5.53 -6.68
C GLN A 129 0.29 -6.65 -7.71
N ALA A 130 -0.23 -7.85 -7.42
CA ALA A 130 -0.08 -9.02 -8.29
C ALA A 130 -1.40 -9.81 -8.51
N GLY A 131 -2.54 -9.26 -8.14
CA GLY A 131 -3.84 -9.94 -8.25
C GLY A 131 -4.37 -9.96 -9.67
N ALA A 132 -4.71 -11.16 -10.18
CA ALA A 132 -5.29 -11.36 -11.51
C ALA A 132 -6.81 -11.59 -11.50
N SER A 133 -7.43 -11.81 -10.34
CA SER A 133 -8.89 -11.93 -10.21
C SER A 133 -9.58 -10.59 -10.51
N GLU A 134 -10.89 -10.60 -10.74
CA GLU A 134 -11.66 -9.37 -10.97
C GLU A 134 -11.48 -8.37 -9.82
N ALA A 135 -11.57 -8.83 -8.57
CA ALA A 135 -11.32 -8.00 -7.40
C ALA A 135 -9.84 -7.53 -7.33
N GLY A 136 -8.90 -8.40 -7.71
CA GLY A 136 -7.48 -8.05 -7.77
C GLY A 136 -7.19 -6.97 -8.81
N LYS A 137 -7.76 -7.06 -10.00
CA LYS A 137 -7.63 -6.04 -11.05
C LYS A 137 -8.28 -4.72 -10.64
N ALA A 138 -9.44 -4.77 -9.96
CA ALA A 138 -10.10 -3.58 -9.45
C ALA A 138 -9.23 -2.87 -8.39
N LEU A 139 -8.72 -3.61 -7.42
CA LEU A 139 -7.81 -3.07 -6.41
C LEU A 139 -6.53 -2.51 -7.06
N ALA A 140 -5.90 -3.26 -7.98
CA ALA A 140 -4.70 -2.82 -8.69
C ALA A 140 -4.93 -1.50 -9.45
N ALA A 141 -6.03 -1.41 -10.20
CA ALA A 141 -6.38 -0.20 -10.93
C ALA A 141 -6.61 1.00 -10.00
N ARG A 142 -7.12 0.76 -8.78
CA ARG A 142 -7.37 1.80 -7.77
C ARG A 142 -6.09 2.30 -7.11
N VAL A 143 -5.14 1.41 -6.77
CA VAL A 143 -4.06 1.77 -5.85
C VAL A 143 -2.65 1.53 -6.39
N ALA A 144 -2.43 0.60 -7.32
CA ALA A 144 -1.09 0.19 -7.70
C ALA A 144 -0.40 1.19 -8.65
N GLU A 145 0.91 1.31 -8.50
CA GLU A 145 1.81 1.99 -9.43
C GLU A 145 2.59 0.97 -10.26
N VAL A 146 2.79 -0.23 -9.71
CA VAL A 146 3.42 -1.35 -10.38
C VAL A 146 2.54 -2.59 -10.23
N ILE A 147 2.36 -3.35 -11.30
CA ILE A 147 1.65 -4.62 -11.28
C ILE A 147 2.58 -5.71 -11.81
N PHE A 148 2.82 -6.74 -11.01
CA PHE A 148 3.43 -7.96 -11.49
C PHE A 148 2.34 -8.87 -12.05
N ALA A 149 2.44 -9.22 -13.33
CA ALA A 149 1.44 -10.02 -14.01
C ALA A 149 2.05 -11.31 -14.55
N MET A 150 1.34 -12.43 -14.36
CA MET A 150 1.63 -13.70 -15.01
C MET A 150 0.66 -13.87 -16.17
N ALA A 151 1.16 -14.16 -17.35
CA ALA A 151 0.36 -14.37 -18.54
C ALA A 151 0.81 -15.63 -19.28
N GLU A 152 -0.15 -16.46 -19.67
CA GLU A 152 0.12 -17.71 -20.40
C GLU A 152 0.44 -17.48 -21.88
N SER A 153 0.06 -16.32 -22.40
CA SER A 153 0.25 -15.96 -23.81
C SER A 153 0.28 -14.44 -24.01
N ILE A 154 0.82 -14.01 -25.15
CA ILE A 154 0.80 -12.59 -25.52
C ILE A 154 -0.63 -12.03 -25.62
N PRO A 155 -1.62 -12.71 -26.25
CA PRO A 155 -3.00 -12.21 -26.27
C PRO A 155 -3.60 -12.05 -24.86
N SER A 156 -3.36 -12.99 -23.94
CA SER A 156 -3.85 -12.86 -22.56
C SER A 156 -3.19 -11.68 -21.82
N ALA A 157 -1.89 -11.47 -22.04
CA ALA A 157 -1.18 -10.33 -21.51
C ALA A 157 -1.73 -8.99 -22.02
N GLN A 158 -2.02 -8.91 -23.32
CA GLN A 158 -2.62 -7.71 -23.93
C GLN A 158 -4.01 -7.42 -23.37
N THR A 159 -4.83 -8.46 -23.21
CA THR A 159 -6.17 -8.35 -22.61
C THR A 159 -6.10 -7.83 -21.17
N PHE A 160 -5.23 -8.42 -20.35
CA PHE A 160 -5.01 -7.98 -18.97
C PHE A 160 -4.53 -6.52 -18.93
N TYR A 161 -3.55 -6.17 -19.77
CA TYR A 161 -3.02 -4.82 -19.87
C TYR A 161 -4.11 -3.80 -20.19
N ALA A 162 -4.90 -4.06 -21.24
CA ALA A 162 -5.97 -3.17 -21.66
C ALA A 162 -7.04 -3.00 -20.58
N ASP A 163 -7.47 -4.08 -19.94
CA ASP A 163 -8.48 -4.09 -18.88
C ASP A 163 -8.03 -3.22 -17.68
N VAL A 164 -6.82 -3.45 -17.17
CA VAL A 164 -6.31 -2.67 -16.03
C VAL A 164 -6.17 -1.17 -16.36
N LYS A 165 -5.65 -0.85 -17.55
CA LYS A 165 -5.51 0.54 -18.01
C LYS A 165 -6.86 1.24 -18.14
N GLN A 166 -7.86 0.55 -18.69
CA GLN A 166 -9.22 1.07 -18.83
C GLN A 166 -9.86 1.32 -17.46
N ARG A 167 -9.71 0.40 -16.51
CA ARG A 167 -10.21 0.57 -15.12
C ARG A 167 -9.56 1.76 -14.44
N ALA A 168 -8.25 1.93 -14.58
CA ALA A 168 -7.53 3.06 -14.01
C ALA A 168 -8.05 4.39 -14.59
N ALA A 169 -8.22 4.49 -15.91
CA ALA A 169 -8.78 5.65 -16.56
C ALA A 169 -10.20 5.97 -16.07
N ALA A 170 -11.06 4.94 -15.89
CA ALA A 170 -12.41 5.09 -15.36
C ALA A 170 -12.43 5.64 -13.91
N LEU A 171 -11.37 5.39 -13.15
CA LEU A 171 -11.16 5.94 -11.80
C LEU A 171 -10.48 7.32 -11.79
N GLY A 172 -10.26 7.93 -12.96
CA GLY A 172 -9.59 9.23 -13.09
C GLY A 172 -8.08 9.19 -12.86
N ARG A 173 -7.47 8.00 -12.86
CA ARG A 173 -6.01 7.84 -12.75
C ARG A 173 -5.38 7.88 -14.13
N ASP A 174 -4.16 8.40 -14.20
CA ASP A 174 -3.34 8.29 -15.40
C ASP A 174 -2.99 6.81 -15.66
N PRO A 175 -3.47 6.20 -16.76
CA PRO A 175 -3.14 4.83 -17.09
C PRO A 175 -1.64 4.59 -17.26
N ASP A 176 -0.89 5.58 -17.78
CA ASP A 176 0.54 5.47 -18.01
C ASP A 176 1.37 5.56 -16.73
N GLY A 177 0.76 6.04 -15.65
CA GLY A 177 1.33 5.99 -14.30
C GLY A 177 1.46 4.56 -13.75
N ILE A 178 0.68 3.59 -14.27
CA ILE A 178 0.76 2.19 -13.84
C ILE A 178 1.72 1.41 -14.75
N LYS A 179 2.76 0.82 -14.17
CA LYS A 179 3.72 -0.04 -14.88
C LYS A 179 3.33 -1.52 -14.68
N ILE A 180 3.17 -2.25 -15.78
CA ILE A 180 2.87 -3.68 -15.75
C ILE A 180 4.12 -4.44 -16.12
N LEU A 181 4.60 -5.29 -15.21
CA LEU A 181 5.81 -6.09 -15.34
C LEU A 181 5.39 -7.56 -15.53
N PRO A 182 5.50 -8.10 -16.75
CA PRO A 182 5.21 -9.52 -16.97
C PRO A 182 6.30 -10.39 -16.36
N GLY A 183 5.88 -11.47 -15.67
CA GLY A 183 6.75 -12.59 -15.34
C GLY A 183 7.12 -13.35 -16.61
N ILE A 184 8.38 -13.76 -16.69
CA ILE A 184 8.94 -14.55 -17.80
C ILE A 184 9.21 -15.96 -17.31
#